data_cea6eae590d22ca35d18cd803b16c395
#
_entry.id   cea6eae590d22ca35d18cd803b16c395
#
_cell.length_a   1.000
_cell.length_b   1.000
_cell.length_c   1.000
_cell.angle_alpha   90.00
_cell.angle_beta   90.00
_cell.angle_gamma   90.00
#
_symmetry.space_group_name_H-M   'P 1'
#
loop_
_entity.id
_entity.type
_entity.pdbx_description
1 polymer ?
#
loop_
_entity_poly.entity_id
_entity_poly.type
_entity_poly.pdbx_seq_one_letter_code
_entity_poly.pdbx_strand_id
1 'polypeptide(L)'
;MNTEIDLQKIMKLVLKKWKLVAIFCVIGALLIGIYSANFATKTYSSSVKFFVYAVETQQELSDSTLARNAASNTSKMNYAMQMMETYTEMLNTSEFAKRVANDLNKKYNSNYTYKDIGKCISIETKEDTAIMTMTVTTDDKATAFQIARQL
;
A
#
# COMPACT_ATOMS: atom_id res chain seq x y z
N MET A 1 -1.22 11.03 -53.68
CA MET A 1 -2.60 11.21 -53.22
C MET A 1 -2.52 11.60 -51.77
N ASN A 2 -2.54 12.87 -51.47
CA ASN A 2 -2.52 13.39 -50.10
C ASN A 2 -3.92 13.27 -49.53
N THR A 3 -4.14 12.28 -48.69
CA THR A 3 -5.36 12.20 -47.91
C THR A 3 -5.27 13.20 -46.76
N GLU A 4 -5.45 14.46 -47.09
CA GLU A 4 -5.79 15.45 -46.06
C GLU A 4 -7.13 15.04 -45.48
N ILE A 5 -7.09 14.49 -44.27
CA ILE A 5 -8.27 14.12 -43.53
C ILE A 5 -8.99 15.45 -43.22
N ASP A 6 -10.01 15.74 -43.99
CA ASP A 6 -10.79 16.96 -43.88
C ASP A 6 -11.64 16.90 -42.58
N LEU A 7 -11.06 17.40 -41.51
CA LEU A 7 -11.67 17.40 -40.15
C LEU A 7 -13.08 18.00 -40.19
N GLN A 8 -13.33 18.97 -41.09
CA GLN A 8 -14.64 19.57 -41.23
C GLN A 8 -15.68 18.58 -41.81
N LYS A 9 -15.27 17.70 -42.74
CA LYS A 9 -16.17 16.67 -43.27
C LYS A 9 -16.50 15.62 -42.22
N ILE A 10 -15.52 15.21 -41.43
CA ILE A 10 -15.74 14.26 -40.32
C ILE A 10 -16.70 14.84 -39.29
N MET A 11 -16.49 16.11 -38.90
CA MET A 11 -17.34 16.78 -37.93
C MET A 11 -18.79 16.93 -38.42
N LYS A 12 -19.00 17.27 -39.69
CA LYS A 12 -20.34 17.34 -40.33
C LYS A 12 -21.00 15.94 -40.39
N LEU A 13 -20.25 14.88 -40.66
CA LEU A 13 -20.77 13.51 -40.68
C LEU A 13 -21.21 13.05 -39.29
N VAL A 14 -20.42 13.33 -38.24
CA VAL A 14 -20.74 13.03 -36.85
C VAL A 14 -22.00 13.79 -36.42
N LEU A 15 -22.08 15.09 -36.71
CA LEU A 15 -23.24 15.90 -36.39
C LEU A 15 -24.50 15.47 -37.18
N LYS A 16 -24.36 15.01 -38.40
CA LYS A 16 -25.50 14.51 -39.21
C LYS A 16 -26.05 13.19 -38.66
N LYS A 17 -25.20 12.36 -38.05
CA LYS A 17 -25.58 11.06 -37.48
C LYS A 17 -25.46 11.02 -35.95
N TRP A 18 -25.63 12.17 -35.29
CA TRP A 18 -25.46 12.29 -33.85
C TRP A 18 -26.29 11.29 -33.02
N LYS A 19 -27.50 10.93 -33.54
CA LYS A 19 -28.38 9.92 -32.90
C LYS A 19 -27.70 8.55 -32.84
N LEU A 20 -26.97 8.14 -33.88
CA LEU A 20 -26.22 6.92 -33.93
C LEU A 20 -25.06 6.91 -32.92
N VAL A 21 -24.34 8.04 -32.84
CA VAL A 21 -23.25 8.23 -31.87
C VAL A 21 -23.81 8.17 -30.45
N ALA A 22 -24.93 8.82 -30.17
CA ALA A 22 -25.57 8.79 -28.87
C ALA A 22 -25.97 7.36 -28.46
N ILE A 23 -26.52 6.57 -29.38
CA ILE A 23 -26.87 5.15 -29.09
C ILE A 23 -25.63 4.34 -28.76
N PHE A 24 -24.53 4.48 -29.50
CA PHE A 24 -23.28 3.78 -29.19
C PHE A 24 -22.67 4.21 -27.86
N CYS A 25 -22.75 5.49 -27.49
CA CYS A 25 -22.33 5.98 -26.18
C CYS A 25 -23.14 5.36 -25.04
N VAL A 26 -24.46 5.27 -25.20
CA VAL A 26 -25.33 4.67 -24.18
C VAL A 26 -25.04 3.18 -24.01
N ILE A 27 -24.90 2.46 -25.14
CA ILE A 27 -24.56 1.02 -25.11
C ILE A 27 -23.17 0.82 -24.45
N GLY A 28 -22.17 1.62 -24.80
CA GLY A 28 -20.84 1.57 -24.19
C GLY A 28 -20.87 1.84 -22.68
N ALA A 29 -21.61 2.86 -22.26
CA ALA A 29 -21.77 3.20 -20.84
C ALA A 29 -22.47 2.06 -20.06
N LEU A 30 -23.50 1.43 -20.63
CA LEU A 30 -24.18 0.29 -20.01
C LEU A 30 -23.25 -0.92 -19.88
N LEU A 31 -22.48 -1.25 -20.90
CA LEU A 31 -21.50 -2.35 -20.87
C LEU A 31 -20.43 -2.11 -19.80
N ILE A 32 -19.86 -0.91 -19.73
CA ILE A 32 -18.88 -0.54 -18.71
C ILE A 32 -19.52 -0.57 -17.31
N GLY A 33 -20.74 -0.08 -17.16
CA GLY A 33 -21.47 -0.10 -15.90
C GLY A 33 -21.72 -1.53 -15.37
N ILE A 34 -22.19 -2.44 -16.25
CA ILE A 34 -22.40 -3.83 -15.92
C ILE A 34 -21.06 -4.53 -15.58
N TYR A 35 -20.02 -4.27 -16.35
CA TYR A 35 -18.70 -4.82 -16.08
C TYR A 35 -18.15 -4.32 -14.72
N SER A 36 -18.21 -3.03 -14.45
CA SER A 36 -17.76 -2.46 -13.19
C SER A 36 -18.53 -3.00 -11.99
N ALA A 37 -19.86 -3.14 -12.10
CA ALA A 37 -20.69 -3.66 -11.01
C ALA A 37 -20.41 -5.13 -10.67
N ASN A 38 -20.06 -5.95 -11.67
CA ASN A 38 -19.83 -7.38 -11.49
C ASN A 38 -18.37 -7.74 -11.21
N PHE A 39 -17.42 -6.96 -11.73
CA PHE A 39 -15.98 -7.26 -11.65
C PHE A 39 -15.20 -6.34 -10.69
N ALA A 40 -15.77 -5.23 -10.25
CA ALA A 40 -15.11 -4.37 -9.27
C ALA A 40 -15.16 -5.03 -7.88
N THR A 41 -14.11 -5.71 -7.50
CA THR A 41 -13.92 -6.21 -6.12
C THR A 41 -13.67 -5.04 -5.18
N LYS A 42 -14.43 -4.99 -4.09
CA LYS A 42 -14.19 -4.00 -3.03
C LYS A 42 -12.96 -4.41 -2.25
N THR A 43 -11.95 -3.56 -2.23
CA THR A 43 -10.72 -3.81 -1.51
C THR A 43 -10.68 -2.92 -0.27
N TYR A 44 -10.41 -3.51 0.88
CA TYR A 44 -10.28 -2.82 2.16
C TYR A 44 -8.82 -2.79 2.57
N SER A 45 -8.31 -1.62 2.93
CA SER A 45 -6.96 -1.47 3.43
C SER A 45 -6.96 -0.91 4.84
N SER A 46 -6.09 -1.44 5.67
CA SER A 46 -5.79 -0.94 7.01
C SER A 46 -4.29 -0.73 7.14
N SER A 47 -3.85 0.42 7.60
CA SER A 47 -2.42 0.72 7.72
C SER A 47 -2.05 1.07 9.16
N VAL A 48 -0.89 0.56 9.58
CA VAL A 48 -0.27 0.85 10.86
C VAL A 48 1.10 1.48 10.61
N LYS A 49 1.41 2.56 11.33
CA LYS A 49 2.70 3.24 11.23
C LYS A 49 3.51 2.98 12.49
N PHE A 50 4.76 2.61 12.28
CA PHE A 50 5.73 2.36 13.34
C PHE A 50 6.87 3.39 13.23
N PHE A 51 7.30 3.87 14.38
CA PHE A 51 8.51 4.67 14.51
C PHE A 51 9.61 3.81 15.10
N VAL A 52 10.73 3.72 14.40
CA VAL A 52 11.93 3.08 14.92
C VAL A 52 12.80 4.18 15.53
N TYR A 53 13.11 4.06 16.81
CA TYR A 53 14.01 4.97 17.51
C TYR A 53 15.07 4.20 18.27
N ALA A 54 16.28 4.70 18.27
CA ALA A 54 17.36 4.16 19.07
C ALA A 54 17.20 4.64 20.52
N VAL A 55 17.02 3.69 21.43
CA VAL A 55 17.04 3.97 22.86
C VAL A 55 18.49 3.98 23.34
N GLU A 56 18.97 5.08 23.88
CA GLU A 56 20.22 5.07 24.64
C GLU A 56 20.01 4.34 25.95
N THR A 57 20.78 3.28 26.17
CA THR A 57 21.04 2.85 27.53
C THR A 57 21.87 3.98 28.17
N GLN A 58 21.26 4.71 29.12
CA GLN A 58 21.93 5.77 29.83
C GLN A 58 23.18 5.21 30.51
N GLN A 59 24.32 5.47 29.90
CA GLN A 59 25.57 5.49 30.60
C GLN A 59 25.86 6.97 30.88
N GLU A 60 25.61 7.36 32.12
CA GLU A 60 25.95 8.67 32.65
C GLU A 60 27.40 8.98 32.35
N LEU A 61 27.67 10.01 31.57
CA LEU A 61 28.90 10.78 31.68
C LEU A 61 28.62 12.25 31.38
N SER A 62 28.81 13.01 32.40
CA SER A 62 28.69 14.44 32.55
C SER A 62 29.49 15.24 31.50
N ASP A 63 28.90 16.38 31.18
CA ASP A 63 29.53 17.68 30.84
C ASP A 63 30.16 17.87 29.47
N SER A 64 29.52 18.73 28.73
CA SER A 64 29.86 19.50 27.53
C SER A 64 28.92 19.31 26.33
N THR A 65 27.89 20.17 26.18
CA THR A 65 26.57 19.63 25.96
C THR A 65 25.87 20.00 24.63
N LEU A 66 26.30 20.88 23.80
CA LEU A 66 25.47 21.31 22.67
C LEU A 66 25.91 20.76 21.31
N ALA A 67 27.20 20.69 21.03
CA ALA A 67 27.71 20.16 19.76
C ALA A 67 27.66 18.61 19.70
N ARG A 68 27.81 17.94 20.87
CA ARG A 68 27.67 16.46 20.96
C ARG A 68 26.24 16.00 20.74
N ASN A 69 25.24 16.78 21.19
CA ASN A 69 23.83 16.39 21.06
C ASN A 69 23.37 16.36 19.60
N ALA A 70 23.83 17.28 18.75
CA ALA A 70 23.49 17.29 17.33
C ALA A 70 24.13 16.10 16.59
N ALA A 71 25.41 15.82 16.82
CA ALA A 71 26.10 14.67 16.23
C ALA A 71 25.52 13.33 16.73
N SER A 72 25.17 13.24 18.02
CA SER A 72 24.49 12.07 18.60
C SER A 72 23.13 11.84 17.97
N ASN A 73 22.32 12.87 17.75
CA ASN A 73 20.99 12.74 17.15
C ASN A 73 21.07 12.28 15.68
N THR A 74 22.03 12.77 14.91
CA THR A 74 22.25 12.32 13.53
C THR A 74 22.70 10.87 13.49
N SER A 75 23.62 10.46 14.37
CA SER A 75 24.07 9.08 14.47
C SER A 75 22.93 8.13 14.90
N LYS A 76 22.08 8.54 15.82
CA LYS A 76 20.89 7.79 16.24
C LYS A 76 19.89 7.61 15.10
N MET A 77 19.66 8.67 14.32
CA MET A 77 18.78 8.63 13.16
C MET A 77 19.33 7.68 12.10
N ASN A 78 20.63 7.76 11.79
CA ASN A 78 21.26 6.87 10.82
C ASN A 78 21.19 5.40 11.28
N TYR A 79 21.43 5.13 12.55
CA TYR A 79 21.29 3.81 13.12
C TYR A 79 19.84 3.29 13.05
N ALA A 80 18.86 4.14 13.38
CA ALA A 80 17.45 3.80 13.27
C ALA A 80 17.04 3.49 11.83
N MET A 81 17.57 4.24 10.84
CA MET A 81 17.32 3.97 9.41
C MET A 81 17.92 2.63 8.95
N GLN A 82 19.17 2.32 9.35
CA GLN A 82 19.78 1.01 9.04
C GLN A 82 19.04 -0.16 9.69
N MET A 83 18.60 0.00 10.93
CA MET A 83 17.79 -1.00 11.62
C MET A 83 16.45 -1.20 10.93
N MET A 84 15.84 -0.13 10.42
CA MET A 84 14.57 -0.18 9.72
C MET A 84 14.66 -0.99 8.44
N GLU A 85 15.73 -0.86 7.67
CA GLU A 85 15.99 -1.69 6.49
C GLU A 85 16.05 -3.18 6.87
N THR A 86 16.83 -3.51 7.90
CA THR A 86 16.94 -4.87 8.43
C THR A 86 15.58 -5.41 8.89
N TYR A 87 14.78 -4.60 9.62
CA TYR A 87 13.43 -5.01 10.03
C TYR A 87 12.50 -5.21 8.85
N THR A 88 12.57 -4.37 7.83
CA THR A 88 11.78 -4.50 6.61
C THR A 88 12.08 -5.83 5.90
N GLU A 89 13.36 -6.18 5.78
CA GLU A 89 13.76 -7.48 5.23
C GLU A 89 13.24 -8.65 6.06
N MET A 90 13.36 -8.58 7.38
CA MET A 90 12.85 -9.63 8.28
C MET A 90 11.33 -9.79 8.17
N LEU A 91 10.59 -8.70 8.09
CA LEU A 91 9.14 -8.70 7.98
C LEU A 91 8.64 -9.16 6.59
N ASN A 92 9.45 -9.00 5.54
CA ASN A 92 9.14 -9.51 4.21
C ASN A 92 9.43 -11.01 4.05
N THR A 93 9.91 -11.69 5.09
CA THR A 93 10.19 -13.12 5.01
C THR A 93 8.91 -13.97 5.06
N SER A 94 8.96 -15.13 4.42
CA SER A 94 7.88 -16.12 4.50
C SER A 94 7.67 -16.64 5.93
N GLU A 95 8.69 -16.56 6.79
CA GLU A 95 8.61 -16.97 8.18
C GLU A 95 7.72 -16.05 9.00
N PHE A 96 7.82 -14.74 8.81
CA PHE A 96 6.91 -13.77 9.41
C PHE A 96 5.46 -14.03 8.98
N ALA A 97 5.22 -14.20 7.67
CA ALA A 97 3.89 -14.51 7.14
C ALA A 97 3.32 -15.82 7.72
N LYS A 98 4.15 -16.85 7.93
CA LYS A 98 3.74 -18.10 8.58
C LYS A 98 3.34 -17.90 10.06
N ARG A 99 4.08 -17.08 10.81
CA ARG A 99 3.73 -16.78 12.22
C ARG A 99 2.39 -16.06 12.29
N VAL A 100 2.21 -15.02 11.49
CA VAL A 100 0.94 -14.28 11.43
C VAL A 100 -0.22 -15.19 11.01
N ALA A 101 -0.05 -16.04 9.99
CA ALA A 101 -1.06 -17.01 9.58
C ALA A 101 -1.43 -17.97 10.72
N ASN A 102 -0.45 -18.54 11.41
CA ASN A 102 -0.67 -19.44 12.52
C ASN A 102 -1.42 -18.80 13.69
N ASP A 103 -1.07 -17.57 14.03
CA ASP A 103 -1.71 -16.84 15.13
C ASP A 103 -3.16 -16.47 14.78
N LEU A 104 -3.41 -16.05 13.55
CA LEU A 104 -4.77 -15.80 13.05
C LEU A 104 -5.61 -17.07 13.03
N ASN A 105 -5.06 -18.18 12.54
CA ASN A 105 -5.76 -19.46 12.49
C ASN A 105 -6.12 -19.99 13.90
N LYS A 106 -5.22 -19.83 14.87
CA LYS A 106 -5.48 -20.20 16.26
C LYS A 106 -6.54 -19.30 16.91
N LYS A 107 -6.47 -17.99 16.66
CA LYS A 107 -7.32 -17.00 17.35
C LYS A 107 -8.72 -16.91 16.78
N TYR A 108 -8.86 -17.04 15.46
CA TYR A 108 -10.12 -16.83 14.74
C TYR A 108 -10.67 -18.10 14.09
N ASN A 109 -10.03 -19.24 14.34
CA ASN A 109 -10.38 -20.54 13.74
C ASN A 109 -10.48 -20.47 12.20
N SER A 110 -9.56 -19.73 11.58
CA SER A 110 -9.45 -19.50 10.16
C SER A 110 -8.49 -20.48 9.52
N ASN A 111 -8.40 -20.49 8.19
CA ASN A 111 -7.48 -21.36 7.46
C ASN A 111 -6.63 -20.55 6.47
N TYR A 112 -5.94 -19.52 6.97
CA TYR A 112 -5.06 -18.68 6.16
C TYR A 112 -3.74 -19.41 5.89
N THR A 113 -3.31 -19.34 4.63
CA THR A 113 -1.98 -19.79 4.23
C THR A 113 -0.97 -18.64 4.31
N TYR A 114 0.29 -18.92 4.55
CA TYR A 114 1.34 -17.88 4.57
C TYR A 114 1.43 -17.09 3.27
N LYS A 115 1.07 -17.71 2.11
CA LYS A 115 1.02 -17.04 0.82
C LYS A 115 -0.10 -16.01 0.74
N ASP A 116 -1.23 -16.28 1.38
CA ASP A 116 -2.37 -15.35 1.40
C ASP A 116 -2.02 -14.14 2.25
N ILE A 117 -1.42 -14.37 3.42
CA ILE A 117 -0.95 -13.31 4.31
C ILE A 117 0.14 -12.47 3.63
N GLY A 118 1.12 -13.11 2.99
CA GLY A 118 2.19 -12.39 2.29
C GLY A 118 1.71 -11.52 1.12
N LYS A 119 0.59 -11.86 0.48
CA LYS A 119 -0.03 -11.02 -0.56
C LYS A 119 -0.84 -9.85 0.01
N CYS A 120 -1.36 -10.03 1.21
CA CYS A 120 -2.20 -9.03 1.87
C CYS A 120 -1.39 -7.94 2.58
N ILE A 121 -0.13 -8.20 2.94
CA ILE A 121 0.73 -7.28 3.68
C ILE A 121 1.70 -6.59 2.73
N SER A 122 1.72 -5.27 2.75
CA SER A 122 2.73 -4.43 2.10
C SER A 122 3.45 -3.61 3.15
N ILE A 123 4.78 -3.55 3.05
CA ILE A 123 5.63 -2.82 3.98
C ILE A 123 6.36 -1.75 3.19
N GLU A 124 6.19 -0.51 3.59
CA GLU A 124 6.82 0.65 2.97
C GLU A 124 7.60 1.44 4.02
N THR A 125 8.81 1.78 3.71
CA THR A 125 9.65 2.69 4.49
C THR A 125 9.63 4.06 3.84
N LYS A 126 9.56 5.11 4.65
CA LYS A 126 9.66 6.47 4.14
C LYS A 126 11.12 6.88 4.15
N GLU A 127 11.65 7.21 2.97
CA GLU A 127 13.03 7.67 2.79
C GLU A 127 13.37 8.83 3.74
N ASP A 128 14.60 8.85 4.23
CA ASP A 128 15.13 9.85 5.16
C ASP A 128 14.37 9.97 6.49
N THR A 129 13.57 8.97 6.84
CA THR A 129 12.87 8.95 8.12
C THR A 129 12.92 7.56 8.74
N ALA A 130 12.81 7.51 10.06
CA ALA A 130 12.68 6.24 10.79
C ALA A 130 11.21 5.80 10.91
N ILE A 131 10.43 5.97 9.82
CA ILE A 131 9.00 5.62 9.78
C ILE A 131 8.81 4.45 8.82
N MET A 132 8.19 3.40 9.32
CA MET A 132 7.72 2.25 8.56
C MET A 132 6.20 2.21 8.58
N THR A 133 5.61 2.00 7.41
CA THR A 133 4.16 1.83 7.25
C THR A 133 3.89 0.41 6.79
N MET A 134 3.10 -0.31 7.55
CA MET A 134 2.62 -1.63 7.19
C MET A 134 1.15 -1.51 6.79
N THR A 135 0.82 -1.93 5.58
CA THR A 135 -0.53 -1.84 5.02
C THR A 135 -1.04 -3.25 4.76
N VAL A 136 -2.21 -3.54 5.28
CA VAL A 136 -2.94 -4.79 5.04
C VAL A 136 -4.08 -4.51 4.08
N THR A 137 -4.09 -5.23 2.96
CA THR A 137 -5.08 -5.06 1.90
C THR A 137 -5.79 -6.38 1.65
N THR A 138 -7.11 -6.44 1.84
CA THR A 138 -7.93 -7.64 1.65
C THR A 138 -9.29 -7.30 1.02
N ASP A 139 -9.98 -8.31 0.51
CA ASP A 139 -11.31 -8.17 -0.07
C ASP A 139 -12.42 -8.12 1.01
N ASP A 140 -12.10 -8.49 2.25
CA ASP A 140 -13.03 -8.46 3.38
C ASP A 140 -12.56 -7.53 4.49
N LYS A 141 -13.48 -6.66 4.93
CA LYS A 141 -13.24 -5.66 5.97
C LYS A 141 -12.86 -6.28 7.32
N ALA A 142 -13.53 -7.37 7.70
CA ALA A 142 -13.27 -8.04 8.97
C ALA A 142 -11.87 -8.65 8.98
N THR A 143 -11.48 -9.28 7.90
CA THR A 143 -10.16 -9.88 7.70
C THR A 143 -9.06 -8.82 7.72
N ALA A 144 -9.24 -7.68 7.03
CA ALA A 144 -8.27 -6.58 7.06
C ALA A 144 -8.00 -6.08 8.49
N PHE A 145 -9.08 -5.90 9.27
CA PHE A 145 -8.98 -5.45 10.66
C PHE A 145 -8.33 -6.50 11.57
N GLN A 146 -8.69 -7.78 11.41
CA GLN A 146 -8.12 -8.88 12.20
C GLN A 146 -6.61 -9.02 11.99
N ILE A 147 -6.16 -8.97 10.74
CA ILE A 147 -4.74 -9.03 10.39
C ILE A 147 -4.01 -7.80 10.95
N ALA A 148 -4.53 -6.60 10.70
CA ALA A 148 -3.90 -5.37 11.17
C ALA A 148 -3.82 -5.27 12.71
N ARG A 149 -4.72 -5.91 13.44
CA ARG A 149 -4.70 -5.96 14.91
C ARG A 149 -3.68 -6.97 15.48
N GLN A 150 -3.27 -7.93 14.67
CA GLN A 150 -2.32 -8.97 15.07
C GLN A 150 -0.86 -8.58 14.76
N LEU A 151 -0.66 -7.59 13.88
CA LEU A 151 0.65 -7.00 13.55
C LEU A 151 1.11 -6.03 14.62
#